data_31180af47a2b0c361ecacae4f37c1621
#
_entry.id   31180af47a2b0c361ecacae4f37c1621
#
_cell.length_a   1.000
_cell.length_b   1.000
_cell.length_c   1.000
_cell.angle_alpha   90.00
_cell.angle_beta   90.00
_cell.angle_gamma   90.00
#
_symmetry.space_group_name_H-M   'P 1'
#
loop_
_entity.id
_entity.type
_entity.pdbx_description
1 polymer ?
#
loop_
_entity_poly.entity_id
_entity_poly.type
_entity_poly.pdbx_seq_one_letter_code
_entity_poly.pdbx_strand_id
1 'polypeptide(L)'
;MDPLDATVSADVSSSKRIRKREMIVNEIMSSEGVYLNRLSTLRDVYLVPIREGNILSNSEYTGQFWQLDSICDLHVKLFEELSNGFNGGDILIGKIFKDFSHFLKIYKQYLSCFAGALSKRAKLLTSNKKFIDFVHSAQQDPRCQGSSLV
;
A
#
# COMPACT_ATOMS: atom_id res chain seq x y z
N MET A 1 -25.18 -44.71 -17.25
CA MET A 1 -24.52 -43.54 -16.62
C MET A 1 -25.66 -42.57 -16.33
N ASP A 2 -25.96 -42.43 -15.06
CA ASP A 2 -27.20 -41.77 -14.59
C ASP A 2 -27.05 -40.23 -14.72
N PRO A 3 -27.99 -39.51 -15.34
CA PRO A 3 -27.92 -38.06 -15.50
C PRO A 3 -27.84 -37.29 -14.17
N LEU A 4 -28.28 -37.91 -13.06
CA LEU A 4 -28.24 -37.36 -11.70
C LEU A 4 -26.81 -37.27 -11.15
N ASP A 5 -25.91 -38.16 -11.53
CA ASP A 5 -24.51 -38.19 -11.01
C ASP A 5 -23.65 -37.08 -11.66
N ALA A 6 -23.92 -36.71 -12.90
CA ALA A 6 -23.24 -35.62 -13.59
C ALA A 6 -23.62 -34.25 -13.06
N THR A 7 -24.87 -34.05 -12.63
CA THR A 7 -25.33 -32.76 -12.06
C THR A 7 -24.79 -32.55 -10.66
N VAL A 8 -24.70 -33.56 -9.81
CA VAL A 8 -24.11 -33.47 -8.46
C VAL A 8 -22.61 -33.18 -8.52
N SER A 9 -21.90 -33.81 -9.48
CA SER A 9 -20.46 -33.56 -9.66
C SER A 9 -20.16 -32.13 -10.15
N ALA A 10 -20.99 -31.57 -11.03
CA ALA A 10 -20.86 -30.21 -11.54
C ALA A 10 -21.13 -29.17 -10.43
N ASP A 11 -22.09 -29.42 -9.57
CA ASP A 11 -22.45 -28.50 -8.48
C ASP A 11 -21.36 -28.45 -7.38
N VAL A 12 -20.79 -29.61 -7.03
CA VAL A 12 -19.66 -29.70 -6.10
C VAL A 12 -18.42 -29.00 -6.66
N SER A 13 -18.16 -29.13 -7.95
CA SER A 13 -17.04 -28.44 -8.62
C SER A 13 -17.23 -26.91 -8.62
N SER A 14 -18.46 -26.47 -8.90
CA SER A 14 -18.84 -25.05 -8.88
C SER A 14 -18.66 -24.45 -7.48
N SER A 15 -19.15 -25.13 -6.45
CA SER A 15 -19.03 -24.70 -5.05
C SER A 15 -17.56 -24.59 -4.59
N LYS A 16 -16.68 -25.51 -5.00
CA LYS A 16 -15.24 -25.43 -4.72
C LYS A 16 -14.59 -24.22 -5.38
N ARG A 17 -14.97 -23.91 -6.62
CA ARG A 17 -14.45 -22.73 -7.35
C ARG A 17 -14.87 -21.43 -6.70
N ILE A 18 -16.13 -21.32 -6.24
CA ILE A 18 -16.64 -20.14 -5.54
C ILE A 18 -15.87 -19.93 -4.25
N ARG A 19 -15.74 -20.95 -3.42
CA ARG A 19 -14.98 -20.86 -2.15
C ARG A 19 -13.52 -20.47 -2.38
N LYS A 20 -12.86 -21.04 -3.38
CA LYS A 20 -11.48 -20.68 -3.72
C LYS A 20 -11.37 -19.22 -4.15
N ARG A 21 -12.33 -18.72 -4.93
CA ARG A 21 -12.40 -17.32 -5.31
C ARG A 21 -12.56 -16.40 -4.11
N GLU A 22 -13.48 -16.71 -3.20
CA GLU A 22 -13.70 -15.95 -1.96
C GLU A 22 -12.43 -15.90 -1.08
N MET A 23 -11.73 -17.03 -0.93
CA MET A 23 -10.46 -17.06 -0.19
C MET A 23 -9.42 -16.12 -0.81
N ILE A 24 -9.26 -16.14 -2.14
CA ILE A 24 -8.32 -15.27 -2.85
C ILE A 24 -8.72 -13.80 -2.71
N VAL A 25 -10.01 -13.49 -2.79
CA VAL A 25 -10.52 -12.12 -2.60
C VAL A 25 -10.19 -11.62 -1.19
N ASN A 26 -10.46 -12.44 -0.18
CA ASN A 26 -10.14 -12.11 1.21
C ASN A 26 -8.64 -11.91 1.43
N GLU A 27 -7.80 -12.69 0.79
CA GLU A 27 -6.34 -12.54 0.85
C GLU A 27 -5.88 -11.22 0.21
N ILE A 28 -6.42 -10.86 -0.95
CA ILE A 28 -6.14 -9.57 -1.61
C ILE A 28 -6.56 -8.40 -0.70
N MET A 29 -7.78 -8.45 -0.15
CA MET A 29 -8.29 -7.43 0.76
C MET A 29 -7.43 -7.29 2.01
N SER A 30 -7.07 -8.40 2.63
CA SER A 30 -6.26 -8.43 3.85
C SER A 30 -4.85 -7.88 3.58
N SER A 31 -4.21 -8.29 2.49
CA SER A 31 -2.86 -7.82 2.15
C SER A 31 -2.85 -6.34 1.79
N GLU A 32 -3.86 -5.86 1.06
CA GLU A 32 -4.01 -4.44 0.74
C GLU A 32 -4.25 -3.60 2.01
N GLY A 33 -5.09 -4.08 2.92
CA GLY A 33 -5.34 -3.42 4.21
C GLY A 33 -4.07 -3.31 5.06
N VAL A 34 -3.25 -4.36 5.13
CA VAL A 34 -1.96 -4.33 5.81
C VAL A 34 -1.00 -3.33 5.15
N TYR A 35 -0.95 -3.31 3.81
CA TYR A 35 -0.11 -2.37 3.07
C TYR A 35 -0.54 -0.92 3.30
N LEU A 36 -1.83 -0.65 3.22
CA LEU A 36 -2.40 0.67 3.48
C LEU A 36 -2.11 1.16 4.91
N ASN A 37 -2.20 0.27 5.90
CA ASN A 37 -1.85 0.62 7.29
C ASN A 37 -0.37 1.03 7.42
N ARG A 38 0.54 0.35 6.72
CA ARG A 38 1.97 0.72 6.69
C ARG A 38 2.20 2.06 6.00
N LEU A 39 1.52 2.32 4.89
CA LEU A 39 1.58 3.60 4.18
C LEU A 39 1.02 4.75 5.04
N SER A 40 -0.09 4.52 5.75
CA SER A 40 -0.67 5.50 6.67
C SER A 40 0.29 5.80 7.83
N THR A 41 0.91 4.78 8.41
CA THR A 41 1.95 4.97 9.44
C THR A 41 3.12 5.80 8.91
N LEU A 42 3.62 5.48 7.72
CA LEU A 42 4.69 6.25 7.08
C LEU A 42 4.30 7.72 6.89
N ARG A 43 3.09 7.95 6.37
CA ARG A 43 2.58 9.31 6.16
C ARG A 43 2.43 10.08 7.46
N ASP A 44 1.73 9.50 8.45
CA ASP A 44 1.32 10.20 9.65
C ASP A 44 2.47 10.38 10.66
N VAL A 45 3.40 9.43 10.71
CA VAL A 45 4.54 9.48 11.64
C VAL A 45 5.74 10.20 11.04
N TYR A 46 5.93 10.15 9.73
CA TYR A 46 7.12 10.72 9.10
C TYR A 46 6.80 11.86 8.14
N LEU A 47 5.99 11.62 7.08
CA LEU A 47 5.87 12.58 5.98
C LEU A 47 5.19 13.88 6.41
N VAL A 48 4.07 13.79 7.11
CA VAL A 48 3.31 14.96 7.58
C VAL A 48 4.13 15.77 8.58
N PRO A 49 4.72 15.19 9.65
CA PRO A 49 5.53 15.95 10.60
C PRO A 49 6.80 16.54 9.98
N ILE A 50 7.46 15.87 9.03
CA ILE A 50 8.63 16.42 8.32
C ILE A 50 8.23 17.70 7.58
N ARG A 51 7.09 17.68 6.89
CA ARG A 51 6.61 18.81 6.10
C ARG A 51 6.10 19.95 6.98
N GLU A 52 5.21 19.67 7.93
CA GLU A 52 4.59 20.69 8.80
C GLU A 52 5.60 21.29 9.80
N GLY A 53 6.50 20.47 10.30
CA GLY A 53 7.58 20.90 11.20
C GLY A 53 8.75 21.62 10.48
N ASN A 54 8.70 21.76 9.15
CA ASN A 54 9.81 22.28 8.35
C ASN A 54 11.16 21.63 8.74
N ILE A 55 11.15 20.30 8.89
CA ILE A 55 12.33 19.52 9.30
C ILE A 55 13.33 19.44 8.16
N LEU A 56 12.81 19.32 6.95
CA LEU A 56 13.54 19.39 5.69
C LEU A 56 13.07 20.60 4.86
N SER A 57 13.94 21.13 4.04
CA SER A 57 13.54 22.09 3.00
C SER A 57 12.62 21.41 1.96
N ASN A 58 11.84 22.19 1.22
CA ASN A 58 10.95 21.66 0.18
C ASN A 58 11.71 20.84 -0.88
N SER A 59 12.93 21.24 -1.25
CA SER A 59 13.75 20.51 -2.22
C SER A 59 14.25 19.18 -1.67
N GLU A 60 14.64 19.13 -0.39
CA GLU A 60 15.05 17.89 0.28
C GLU A 60 13.88 16.94 0.43
N TYR A 61 12.71 17.44 0.87
CA TYR A 61 11.48 16.66 0.98
C TYR A 61 11.06 16.07 -0.38
N THR A 62 10.90 16.93 -1.37
CA THR A 62 10.49 16.52 -2.73
C THR A 62 11.47 15.53 -3.34
N GLY A 63 12.78 15.75 -3.14
CA GLY A 63 13.81 14.86 -3.67
C GLY A 63 13.81 13.43 -3.10
N GLN A 64 13.03 13.17 -2.03
CA GLN A 64 12.99 11.87 -1.35
C GLN A 64 11.59 11.27 -1.26
N PHE A 65 10.55 12.08 -1.07
CA PHE A 65 9.23 11.62 -0.63
C PHE A 65 8.08 12.01 -1.56
N TRP A 66 8.31 12.79 -2.61
CA TRP A 66 7.29 13.43 -3.44
C TRP A 66 6.24 12.46 -4.01
N GLN A 67 6.59 11.21 -4.26
CA GLN A 67 5.67 10.21 -4.79
C GLN A 67 4.92 9.43 -3.72
N LEU A 68 5.39 9.44 -2.48
CA LEU A 68 4.81 8.63 -1.41
C LEU A 68 3.40 9.10 -1.05
N ASP A 69 3.16 10.40 -1.02
CA ASP A 69 1.81 10.94 -0.79
C ASP A 69 0.83 10.42 -1.87
N SER A 70 1.24 10.47 -3.15
CA SER A 70 0.40 9.98 -4.26
C SER A 70 0.20 8.46 -4.24
N ILE A 71 1.20 7.70 -3.78
CA ILE A 71 1.08 6.24 -3.58
C ILE A 71 0.09 5.97 -2.44
N CYS A 72 0.16 6.70 -1.33
CA CYS A 72 -0.81 6.57 -0.24
C CYS A 72 -2.25 6.82 -0.72
N ASP A 73 -2.47 7.93 -1.44
CA ASP A 73 -3.80 8.30 -1.96
C ASP A 73 -4.33 7.27 -2.95
N LEU A 74 -3.45 6.71 -3.79
CA LEU A 74 -3.82 5.64 -4.72
C LEU A 74 -4.33 4.40 -3.99
N HIS A 75 -3.61 3.95 -2.95
CA HIS A 75 -3.98 2.75 -2.21
C HIS A 75 -5.19 2.94 -1.30
N VAL A 76 -5.43 4.13 -0.78
CA VAL A 76 -6.71 4.47 -0.12
C VAL A 76 -7.87 4.22 -1.08
N LYS A 77 -7.82 4.78 -2.29
CA LYS A 77 -8.88 4.62 -3.29
C LYS A 77 -9.03 3.17 -3.75
N LEU A 78 -7.92 2.46 -3.97
CA LEU A 78 -7.96 1.05 -4.36
C LEU A 78 -8.64 0.20 -3.28
N PHE A 79 -8.29 0.43 -2.02
CA PHE A 79 -8.88 -0.30 -0.89
C PHE A 79 -10.38 0.02 -0.73
N GLU A 80 -10.79 1.27 -0.93
CA GLU A 80 -12.20 1.67 -0.94
C GLU A 80 -12.99 0.95 -2.03
N GLU A 81 -12.48 0.90 -3.26
CA GLU A 81 -13.13 0.20 -4.38
C GLU A 81 -13.22 -1.31 -4.15
N LEU A 82 -12.15 -1.92 -3.63
CA LEU A 82 -12.15 -3.33 -3.26
C LEU A 82 -13.18 -3.62 -2.16
N SER A 83 -13.25 -2.78 -1.13
CA SER A 83 -14.17 -2.93 0.01
C SER A 83 -15.63 -2.75 -0.44
N ASN A 84 -15.92 -1.76 -1.27
CA ASN A 84 -17.26 -1.52 -1.80
C ASN A 84 -17.72 -2.68 -2.68
N GLY A 85 -16.84 -3.19 -3.53
CA GLY A 85 -17.13 -4.34 -4.36
C GLY A 85 -17.39 -5.61 -3.54
N PHE A 86 -16.62 -5.83 -2.48
CA PHE A 86 -16.77 -6.99 -1.60
C PHE A 86 -18.12 -6.97 -0.86
N ASN A 87 -18.52 -5.83 -0.33
CA ASN A 87 -19.80 -5.66 0.37
C ASN A 87 -21.01 -5.81 -0.57
N GLY A 88 -20.83 -5.56 -1.86
CA GLY A 88 -21.85 -5.77 -2.90
C GLY A 88 -22.07 -7.23 -3.30
N GLY A 89 -21.28 -8.16 -2.81
CA GLY A 89 -21.43 -9.62 -2.99
C GLY A 89 -20.86 -10.18 -4.30
N ASP A 90 -20.76 -9.43 -5.37
CA ASP A 90 -20.18 -9.88 -6.65
C ASP A 90 -19.05 -8.97 -7.12
N ILE A 91 -17.93 -9.11 -6.43
CA ILE A 91 -16.75 -8.30 -6.70
C ILE A 91 -16.08 -8.68 -8.04
N LEU A 92 -16.05 -7.75 -8.96
CA LEU A 92 -15.33 -7.86 -10.22
C LEU A 92 -13.88 -7.37 -10.05
N ILE A 93 -13.06 -8.12 -9.29
CA ILE A 93 -11.67 -7.77 -9.00
C ILE A 93 -10.88 -7.41 -10.26
N GLY A 94 -11.03 -8.21 -11.33
CA GLY A 94 -10.36 -7.94 -12.60
C GLY A 94 -10.70 -6.59 -13.20
N LYS A 95 -11.95 -6.12 -13.03
CA LYS A 95 -12.37 -4.78 -13.46
C LYS A 95 -11.71 -3.71 -12.63
N ILE A 96 -11.71 -3.86 -11.29
CA ILE A 96 -11.07 -2.89 -10.38
C ILE A 96 -9.58 -2.74 -10.75
N PHE A 97 -8.82 -3.83 -10.82
CA PHE A 97 -7.40 -3.76 -11.20
C PHE A 97 -7.17 -3.23 -12.61
N LYS A 98 -8.05 -3.53 -13.57
CA LYS A 98 -7.98 -2.93 -14.91
C LYS A 98 -8.13 -1.42 -14.84
N ASP A 99 -9.12 -0.93 -14.10
CA ASP A 99 -9.38 0.51 -13.96
C ASP A 99 -8.21 1.21 -13.24
N PHE A 100 -7.59 0.56 -12.24
CA PHE A 100 -6.44 1.08 -11.51
C PHE A 100 -5.09 0.87 -12.21
N SER A 101 -4.99 0.03 -13.24
CA SER A 101 -3.73 -0.31 -13.92
C SER A 101 -2.95 0.91 -14.43
N HIS A 102 -3.67 1.94 -14.85
CA HIS A 102 -3.08 3.19 -15.32
C HIS A 102 -2.36 3.95 -14.19
N PHE A 103 -2.96 4.00 -13.02
CA PHE A 103 -2.42 4.70 -11.86
C PHE A 103 -1.23 3.96 -11.24
N LEU A 104 -1.17 2.64 -11.33
CA LEU A 104 -0.05 1.83 -10.85
C LEU A 104 1.27 2.14 -11.56
N LYS A 105 1.25 2.85 -12.69
CA LYS A 105 2.46 3.35 -13.36
C LYS A 105 3.30 4.29 -12.50
N ILE A 106 2.74 4.88 -11.45
CA ILE A 106 3.48 5.70 -10.49
C ILE A 106 4.65 4.93 -9.87
N TYR A 107 4.52 3.62 -9.70
CA TYR A 107 5.59 2.77 -9.18
C TYR A 107 6.82 2.72 -10.08
N LYS A 108 6.66 2.83 -11.40
CA LYS A 108 7.80 2.91 -12.31
C LYS A 108 8.68 4.13 -12.00
N GLN A 109 8.05 5.28 -11.77
CA GLN A 109 8.77 6.51 -11.42
C GLN A 109 9.39 6.41 -10.03
N TYR A 110 8.62 5.94 -9.04
CA TYR A 110 9.11 5.71 -7.68
C TYR A 110 10.36 4.83 -7.68
N LEU A 111 10.32 3.68 -8.34
CA LEU A 111 11.45 2.74 -8.40
C LEU A 111 12.66 3.33 -9.14
N SER A 112 12.45 4.11 -10.20
CA SER A 112 13.57 4.76 -10.92
C SER A 112 14.32 5.79 -10.07
N CYS A 113 13.64 6.42 -9.11
CA CYS A 113 14.24 7.42 -8.22
C CYS A 113 14.71 6.83 -6.88
N PHE A 114 14.34 5.58 -6.57
CA PHE A 114 14.49 4.99 -5.25
C PHE A 114 15.94 4.97 -4.74
N ALA A 115 16.88 4.50 -5.56
CA ALA A 115 18.30 4.45 -5.18
C ALA A 115 18.88 5.84 -4.87
N GLY A 116 18.48 6.86 -5.67
CA GLY A 116 18.88 8.24 -5.43
C GLY A 116 18.27 8.82 -4.15
N ALA A 117 17.01 8.48 -3.85
CA ALA A 117 16.35 8.90 -2.63
C ALA A 117 17.00 8.27 -1.38
N LEU A 118 17.34 6.98 -1.43
CA LEU A 118 18.09 6.30 -0.35
C LEU A 118 19.45 6.97 -0.08
N SER A 119 20.22 7.27 -1.13
CA SER A 119 21.52 7.93 -1.00
C SER A 119 21.38 9.33 -0.36
N LYS A 120 20.40 10.11 -0.78
CA LYS A 120 20.12 11.43 -0.19
C LYS A 120 19.72 11.32 1.28
N ARG A 121 18.88 10.36 1.61
CA ARG A 121 18.44 10.10 2.99
C ARG A 121 19.61 9.72 3.89
N ALA A 122 20.49 8.83 3.44
CA ALA A 122 21.68 8.45 4.17
C ALA A 122 22.58 9.67 4.47
N LYS A 123 22.73 10.59 3.54
CA LYS A 123 23.47 11.85 3.76
C LYS A 123 22.79 12.73 4.84
N LEU A 124 21.47 12.89 4.78
CA LEU A 124 20.74 13.70 5.76
C LEU A 124 20.83 13.11 7.18
N LEU A 125 20.83 11.80 7.30
CA LEU A 125 21.02 11.08 8.59
C LEU A 125 22.43 11.22 9.18
N THR A 126 23.37 11.81 8.45
CA THR A 126 24.72 12.11 8.96
C THR A 126 25.01 13.60 9.08
N SER A 127 24.24 14.45 8.40
CA SER A 127 24.57 15.88 8.28
C SER A 127 23.49 16.83 8.80
N ASN A 128 22.22 16.38 8.86
CA ASN A 128 21.11 17.24 9.30
C ASN A 128 20.64 16.83 10.71
N LYS A 129 21.15 17.52 11.74
CA LYS A 129 20.82 17.21 13.13
C LYS A 129 19.30 17.22 13.41
N LYS A 130 18.57 18.20 12.87
CA LYS A 130 17.12 18.31 13.06
C LYS A 130 16.40 17.07 12.52
N PHE A 131 16.81 16.57 11.36
CA PHE A 131 16.26 15.36 10.75
C PHE A 131 16.64 14.11 11.54
N ILE A 132 17.88 14.00 12.03
CA ILE A 132 18.34 12.88 12.84
C ILE A 132 17.52 12.79 14.13
N ASP A 133 17.41 13.89 14.88
CA ASP A 133 16.68 13.95 16.15
C ASP A 133 15.19 13.61 15.93
N PHE A 134 14.60 14.10 14.85
CA PHE A 134 13.23 13.77 14.46
C PHE A 134 13.05 12.28 14.17
N VAL A 135 13.90 11.67 13.33
CA VAL A 135 13.79 10.26 12.98
C VAL A 135 13.91 9.37 14.21
N HIS A 136 14.84 9.67 15.13
CA HIS A 136 14.97 8.95 16.40
C HIS A 136 13.70 9.04 17.25
N SER A 137 13.09 10.22 17.33
CA SER A 137 11.82 10.41 18.06
C SER A 137 10.67 9.66 17.39
N ALA A 138 10.54 9.77 16.08
CA ALA A 138 9.48 9.13 15.30
C ALA A 138 9.53 7.59 15.38
N GLN A 139 10.72 7.01 15.45
CA GLN A 139 10.90 5.56 15.59
C GLN A 139 10.37 5.00 16.94
N GLN A 140 10.15 5.85 17.94
CA GLN A 140 9.57 5.44 19.23
C GLN A 140 8.03 5.34 19.17
N ASP A 141 7.41 5.77 18.06
CA ASP A 141 5.96 5.62 17.88
C ASP A 141 5.59 4.13 17.82
N PRO A 142 4.65 3.65 18.66
CA PRO A 142 4.26 2.25 18.71
C PRO A 142 3.78 1.69 17.34
N ARG A 143 3.26 2.55 16.48
CA ARG A 143 2.80 2.16 15.13
C ARG A 143 3.94 1.71 14.23
N CYS A 144 5.17 2.16 14.49
CA CYS A 144 6.34 1.76 13.72
C CYS A 144 6.77 0.31 13.97
N GLN A 145 6.40 -0.31 15.12
CA GLN A 145 6.70 -1.71 15.45
C GLN A 145 8.18 -2.08 15.24
N GLY A 146 9.09 -1.17 15.56
CA GLY A 146 10.52 -1.34 15.33
C GLY A 146 10.97 -1.17 13.86
N SER A 147 10.06 -0.83 12.95
CA SER A 147 10.41 -0.50 11.56
C SER A 147 11.07 0.87 11.50
N SER A 148 12.19 0.95 10.79
CA SER A 148 12.89 2.21 10.53
C SER A 148 12.42 2.86 9.24
N LEU A 149 12.58 4.20 9.14
CA LEU A 149 12.44 4.93 7.88
C LEU A 149 13.53 4.54 6.86
N VAL A 150 14.55 3.86 7.33
CA VAL A 150 15.76 3.45 6.58
C VAL A 150 15.79 1.95 6.42
#